data_58611452e331be2b2a17fbd797febe3d
#
_entry.id   58611452e331be2b2a17fbd797febe3d
#
_cell.length_a   1.000
_cell.length_b   1.000
_cell.length_c   1.000
_cell.angle_alpha   90.00
_cell.angle_beta   90.00
_cell.angle_gamma   90.00
#
_symmetry.space_group_name_H-M   'P 1'
#
loop_
_entity.id
_entity.type
_entity.pdbx_description
1 polymer ?
#
loop_
_entity_poly.entity_id
_entity_poly.type
_entity_poly.pdbx_seq_one_letter_code
_entity_poly.pdbx_strand_id
1 'polypeptide(L)'
;MNNQFNYQTILTIKNLQIIYHQIKLNSRHKEKFLNYELFLTSNLFTILFILKSKKYHHSCYNIFLIVDPKFRIIMSENINDKIVNHFISQYLLFPTLEPKMIPMSVATRRGKGTDLGIRYIKKYIHSLKEKYDTFFFEM
;
A
#
# COMPACT_ATOMS: atom_id res chain seq x y z
N MET A 1 -0.06 23.85 12.32
CA MET A 1 1.11 23.83 11.43
C MET A 1 0.70 23.10 10.15
N ASN A 2 0.43 23.86 9.08
CA ASN A 2 0.07 23.30 7.77
C ASN A 2 1.35 22.83 7.09
N ASN A 3 1.73 21.58 7.29
CA ASN A 3 2.65 20.92 6.37
C ASN A 3 1.90 20.70 5.03
N GLN A 4 1.88 21.70 4.20
CA GLN A 4 1.52 21.53 2.80
C GLN A 4 2.62 20.66 2.18
N PHE A 5 2.34 19.35 2.12
CA PHE A 5 3.14 18.44 1.31
C PHE A 5 3.10 18.95 -0.13
N ASN A 6 4.16 19.63 -0.54
CA ASN A 6 4.21 20.12 -1.91
C ASN A 6 4.47 18.91 -2.83
N TYR A 7 3.45 18.50 -3.57
CA TYR A 7 3.50 17.39 -4.52
C TYR A 7 4.73 17.47 -5.44
N GLN A 8 5.09 18.69 -5.87
CA GLN A 8 6.22 18.90 -6.79
C GLN A 8 7.58 18.61 -6.14
N THR A 9 7.74 18.86 -4.85
CA THR A 9 9.00 18.59 -4.14
C THR A 9 9.19 17.12 -3.84
N ILE A 10 8.09 16.38 -3.66
CA ILE A 10 8.11 14.95 -3.36
C ILE A 10 8.27 14.13 -4.64
N LEU A 11 7.74 14.59 -5.77
CA LEU A 11 7.78 13.88 -7.04
C LEU A 11 9.16 14.03 -7.71
N THR A 12 10.09 13.18 -7.32
CA THR A 12 11.46 13.12 -7.82
C THR A 12 11.79 11.75 -8.38
N ILE A 13 12.73 11.69 -9.32
CA ILE A 13 13.25 10.43 -9.86
C ILE A 13 13.79 9.55 -8.73
N LYS A 14 14.49 10.13 -7.76
CA LYS A 14 15.06 9.42 -6.62
C LYS A 14 13.99 8.68 -5.82
N ASN A 15 12.86 9.31 -5.54
CA ASN A 15 11.76 8.69 -4.80
C ASN A 15 11.11 7.56 -5.61
N LEU A 16 10.91 7.75 -6.91
CA LEU A 16 10.40 6.70 -7.80
C LEU A 16 11.35 5.51 -7.88
N GLN A 17 12.65 5.76 -7.92
CA GLN A 17 13.68 4.72 -7.93
C GLN A 17 13.71 3.91 -6.62
N ILE A 18 13.59 4.58 -5.48
CA ILE A 18 13.49 3.92 -4.17
C ILE A 18 12.28 2.98 -4.14
N ILE A 19 11.13 3.45 -4.61
CA ILE A 19 9.90 2.63 -4.68
C ILE A 19 10.12 1.43 -5.60
N TYR A 20 10.70 1.64 -6.77
CA TYR A 20 10.99 0.55 -7.70
C TYR A 20 11.83 -0.55 -7.02
N HIS A 21 12.91 -0.17 -6.33
CA HIS A 21 13.75 -1.12 -5.60
C HIS A 21 12.98 -1.86 -4.50
N GLN A 22 12.11 -1.19 -3.77
CA GLN A 22 11.26 -1.82 -2.75
C GLN A 22 10.31 -2.84 -3.37
N ILE A 23 9.68 -2.51 -4.51
CA ILE A 23 8.78 -3.42 -5.23
C ILE A 23 9.55 -4.64 -5.73
N LYS A 24 10.75 -4.45 -6.31
CA LYS A 24 11.61 -5.52 -6.81
C LYS A 24 12.03 -6.47 -5.69
N LEU A 25 12.46 -5.95 -4.54
CA LEU A 25 12.88 -6.74 -3.38
C LEU A 25 11.75 -7.63 -2.86
N ASN A 26 10.53 -7.12 -2.82
CA ASN A 26 9.36 -7.82 -2.32
C ASN A 26 8.69 -8.74 -3.35
N SER A 27 9.14 -8.72 -4.60
CA SER A 27 8.56 -9.55 -5.66
C SER A 27 9.18 -10.95 -5.68
N ARG A 28 8.33 -11.96 -5.84
CA ARG A 28 8.76 -13.36 -6.08
C ARG A 28 9.22 -13.58 -7.53
N HIS A 29 8.63 -12.89 -8.48
CA HIS A 29 8.90 -13.03 -9.92
C HIS A 29 9.92 -12.00 -10.38
N LYS A 30 11.20 -12.30 -10.19
CA LYS A 30 12.29 -11.38 -10.52
C LYS A 30 12.53 -11.21 -12.02
N GLU A 31 12.16 -12.19 -12.84
CA GLU A 31 12.37 -12.15 -14.30
C GLU A 31 11.66 -10.96 -14.97
N LYS A 32 10.45 -10.63 -14.53
CA LYS A 32 9.70 -9.47 -15.06
C LYS A 32 10.45 -8.15 -14.87
N PHE A 33 11.29 -8.06 -13.84
CA PHE A 33 12.08 -6.88 -13.55
C PHE A 33 13.34 -6.77 -14.40
N LEU A 34 13.90 -7.88 -14.89
CA LEU A 34 15.09 -7.85 -15.74
C LEU A 34 14.84 -7.02 -17.02
N ASN A 35 13.76 -7.32 -17.73
CA ASN A 35 13.40 -6.58 -18.94
C ASN A 35 13.05 -5.11 -18.64
N TYR A 36 12.44 -4.85 -17.50
CA TYR A 36 12.12 -3.49 -17.07
C TYR A 36 13.38 -2.69 -16.74
N GLU A 37 14.40 -3.31 -16.17
CA GLU A 37 15.68 -2.69 -15.80
C GLU A 37 16.49 -2.20 -17.00
N LEU A 38 16.39 -2.85 -18.13
CA LEU A 38 17.04 -2.40 -19.35
C LEU A 38 16.64 -0.96 -19.73
N PHE A 39 15.40 -0.59 -19.41
CA PHE A 39 14.85 0.74 -19.71
C PHE A 39 14.44 1.50 -18.45
N LEU A 40 14.98 1.15 -17.29
CA LEU A 40 14.56 1.68 -15.99
C LEU A 40 14.52 3.22 -15.98
N THR A 41 15.62 3.84 -16.39
CA THR A 41 15.75 5.30 -16.38
C THR A 41 14.68 5.94 -17.27
N SER A 42 14.52 5.46 -18.48
CA SER A 42 13.52 5.97 -19.43
C SER A 42 12.10 5.80 -18.89
N ASN A 43 11.79 4.63 -18.32
CA ASN A 43 10.49 4.33 -17.73
C ASN A 43 10.18 5.27 -16.55
N LEU A 44 11.15 5.50 -15.66
CA LEU A 44 10.95 6.40 -14.52
C LEU A 44 10.79 7.87 -14.95
N PHE A 45 11.53 8.31 -15.98
CA PHE A 45 11.33 9.66 -16.55
C PHE A 45 9.96 9.80 -17.19
N THR A 46 9.47 8.78 -17.88
CA THR A 46 8.12 8.77 -18.45
C THR A 46 7.05 8.88 -17.37
N ILE A 47 7.16 8.09 -16.30
CA ILE A 47 6.26 8.18 -15.14
C ILE A 47 6.30 9.58 -14.54
N LEU A 48 7.50 10.12 -14.29
CA LEU A 48 7.67 11.47 -13.74
C LEU A 48 7.00 12.53 -14.60
N PHE A 49 7.19 12.47 -15.90
CA PHE A 49 6.60 13.43 -16.86
C PHE A 49 5.07 13.35 -16.85
N ILE A 50 4.51 12.14 -16.93
CA ILE A 50 3.06 11.92 -16.92
C ILE A 50 2.44 12.39 -15.60
N LEU A 51 3.08 12.12 -14.47
CA LEU A 51 2.61 12.57 -13.16
C LEU A 51 2.70 14.09 -13.00
N LYS A 52 3.77 14.72 -13.49
CA LYS A 52 3.90 16.19 -13.48
C LYS A 52 2.84 16.87 -14.35
N SER A 53 2.52 16.30 -15.49
CA SER A 53 1.49 16.81 -16.40
C SER A 53 0.07 16.49 -15.93
N LYS A 54 -0.11 15.72 -14.85
CA LYS A 54 -1.41 15.27 -14.33
C LYS A 54 -2.26 14.50 -15.37
N LYS A 55 -1.60 13.84 -16.31
CA LYS A 55 -2.23 13.05 -17.39
C LYS A 55 -2.06 11.54 -17.20
N TYR A 56 -1.87 11.11 -15.96
CA TYR A 56 -1.73 9.70 -15.67
C TYR A 56 -3.07 8.97 -15.83
N HIS A 57 -3.03 7.88 -16.60
CA HIS A 57 -4.12 6.91 -16.72
C HIS A 57 -3.58 5.53 -16.35
N HIS A 58 -4.35 4.78 -15.58
CA HIS A 58 -4.02 3.42 -15.22
C HIS A 58 -4.04 2.52 -16.45
N SER A 59 -3.06 1.63 -16.58
CA SER A 59 -3.00 0.66 -17.68
C SER A 59 -3.98 -0.50 -17.43
N CYS A 60 -4.11 -1.38 -18.46
CA CYS A 60 -4.89 -2.59 -18.31
C CYS A 60 -4.26 -3.55 -17.29
N TYR A 61 -5.09 -4.23 -16.53
CA TYR A 61 -4.67 -5.30 -15.64
C TYR A 61 -4.35 -6.57 -16.40
N ASN A 62 -3.33 -7.31 -15.96
CA ASN A 62 -3.12 -8.69 -16.34
C ASN A 62 -4.03 -9.57 -15.49
N ILE A 63 -4.98 -10.26 -16.13
CA ILE A 63 -5.96 -11.09 -15.45
C ILE A 63 -5.53 -12.55 -15.58
N PHE A 64 -5.49 -13.27 -14.46
CA PHE A 64 -5.27 -14.72 -14.44
C PHE A 64 -6.13 -15.40 -13.38
N LEU A 65 -6.39 -16.69 -13.59
CA LEU A 65 -7.25 -17.49 -12.73
C LEU A 65 -6.38 -18.37 -11.83
N ILE A 66 -6.75 -18.45 -10.56
CA ILE A 66 -6.22 -19.43 -9.62
C ILE A 66 -7.38 -20.31 -9.18
N VAL A 67 -7.17 -21.62 -9.21
CA VAL A 67 -8.22 -22.61 -8.89
C VAL A 67 -8.03 -23.21 -7.50
N ASP A 68 -6.80 -23.29 -7.01
CA ASP A 68 -6.47 -23.92 -5.73
C ASP A 68 -6.11 -22.88 -4.65
N PRO A 69 -6.64 -22.96 -3.43
CA PRO A 69 -7.67 -23.86 -2.89
C PRO A 69 -9.11 -23.47 -3.26
N LYS A 70 -9.32 -22.27 -3.78
CA LYS A 70 -10.61 -21.74 -4.24
C LYS A 70 -10.44 -20.99 -5.53
N PHE A 71 -11.44 -21.04 -6.38
CA PHE A 71 -11.49 -20.23 -7.60
C PHE A 71 -11.37 -18.74 -7.27
N ARG A 72 -10.37 -18.08 -7.87
CA ARG A 72 -10.12 -16.65 -7.72
C ARG A 72 -9.67 -16.04 -9.03
N ILE A 73 -10.21 -14.90 -9.35
CA ILE A 73 -9.73 -14.04 -10.42
C ILE A 73 -8.70 -13.08 -9.82
N ILE A 74 -7.46 -13.14 -10.30
CA ILE A 74 -6.39 -12.25 -9.85
C ILE A 74 -6.16 -11.20 -10.93
N MET A 75 -6.18 -9.94 -10.53
CA MET A 75 -5.83 -8.80 -11.36
C MET A 75 -4.47 -8.27 -10.91
N SER A 76 -3.48 -8.34 -11.80
CA SER A 76 -2.13 -7.87 -11.51
C SER A 76 -1.82 -6.61 -12.31
N GLU A 77 -1.39 -5.58 -11.63
CA GLU A 77 -0.91 -4.34 -12.23
C GLU A 77 0.44 -4.54 -12.94
N ASN A 78 0.72 -3.69 -13.90
CA ASN A 78 2.05 -3.61 -14.47
C ASN A 78 3.02 -2.87 -13.50
N ILE A 79 4.32 -2.87 -13.83
CA ILE A 79 5.35 -2.30 -12.94
C ILE A 79 5.17 -0.78 -12.81
N ASN A 80 4.82 -0.08 -13.89
CA ASN A 80 4.61 1.37 -13.87
C ASN A 80 3.48 1.75 -12.92
N ASP A 81 2.34 1.07 -13.02
CA ASP A 81 1.18 1.33 -12.18
C ASP A 81 1.48 1.01 -10.71
N LYS A 82 2.22 -0.07 -10.45
CA LYS A 82 2.69 -0.39 -9.09
C LYS A 82 3.55 0.73 -8.51
N ILE A 83 4.50 1.27 -9.29
CA ILE A 83 5.34 2.37 -8.83
C ILE A 83 4.48 3.59 -8.50
N VAL A 84 3.53 3.94 -9.34
CA VAL A 84 2.63 5.09 -9.12
C VAL A 84 1.76 4.86 -7.88
N ASN A 85 1.14 3.70 -7.75
CA ASN A 85 0.28 3.38 -6.60
C ASN A 85 1.07 3.37 -5.29
N HIS A 86 2.29 2.83 -5.28
CA HIS A 86 3.17 2.88 -4.11
C HIS A 86 3.62 4.32 -3.80
N PHE A 87 3.91 5.13 -4.83
CA PHE A 87 4.24 6.54 -4.65
C PHE A 87 3.10 7.30 -3.99
N ILE A 88 1.89 7.18 -4.52
CA ILE A 88 0.70 7.83 -3.96
C ILE A 88 0.47 7.37 -2.52
N SER A 89 0.53 6.06 -2.29
CA SER A 89 0.31 5.48 -0.96
C SER A 89 1.33 5.98 0.06
N GLN A 90 2.63 5.88 -0.25
CA GLN A 90 3.70 6.14 0.73
C GLN A 90 3.95 7.63 0.98
N TYR A 91 3.86 8.46 -0.05
CA TYR A 91 4.24 9.87 0.03
C TYR A 91 3.05 10.83 0.17
N LEU A 92 1.85 10.42 -0.22
CA LEU A 92 0.67 11.27 -0.17
C LEU A 92 -0.37 10.77 0.84
N LEU A 93 -0.81 9.51 0.70
CA LEU A 93 -1.91 9.00 1.54
C LEU A 93 -1.47 8.72 2.97
N PHE A 94 -0.38 7.97 3.17
CA PHE A 94 0.08 7.59 4.50
C PHE A 94 0.37 8.80 5.39
N PRO A 95 1.21 9.78 4.98
CA PRO A 95 1.50 10.94 5.82
C PRO A 95 0.27 11.79 6.15
N THR A 96 -0.74 11.77 5.27
CA THR A 96 -1.95 12.58 5.45
C THR A 96 -2.99 11.87 6.32
N LEU A 97 -3.15 10.56 6.15
CA LEU A 97 -4.21 9.78 6.80
C LEU A 97 -3.78 9.20 8.15
N GLU A 98 -2.50 8.76 8.26
CA GLU A 98 -1.99 8.12 9.48
C GLU A 98 -2.26 8.93 10.77
N PRO A 99 -2.03 10.26 10.82
CA PRO A 99 -2.33 11.05 12.00
C PRO A 99 -3.82 11.15 12.34
N LYS A 100 -4.70 10.96 11.36
CA LYS A 100 -6.15 11.06 11.50
C LYS A 100 -6.81 9.73 11.83
N MET A 101 -6.09 8.63 11.70
CA MET A 101 -6.62 7.31 11.98
C MET A 101 -6.77 7.09 13.48
N ILE A 102 -7.91 6.51 13.88
CA ILE A 102 -8.15 6.10 15.27
C ILE A 102 -7.09 5.08 15.71
N PRO A 103 -6.64 5.13 16.98
CA PRO A 103 -5.60 4.23 17.49
C PRO A 103 -5.90 2.74 17.29
N MET A 104 -7.17 2.36 17.33
CA MET A 104 -7.66 1.00 17.19
C MET A 104 -7.68 0.47 15.75
N SER A 105 -7.53 1.34 14.74
CA SER A 105 -7.37 0.89 13.36
C SER A 105 -6.02 0.22 13.19
N VAL A 106 -6.00 -1.11 13.17
CA VAL A 106 -4.77 -1.92 13.11
C VAL A 106 -4.52 -2.52 11.72
N ALA A 107 -5.54 -2.54 10.86
CA ALA A 107 -5.42 -3.08 9.52
C ALA A 107 -4.53 -2.19 8.62
N THR A 108 -3.68 -2.83 7.82
CA THR A 108 -2.81 -2.18 6.81
C THR A 108 -1.84 -1.11 7.33
N ARG A 109 -1.61 -1.01 8.63
CA ARG A 109 -0.68 -0.05 9.25
C ARG A 109 0.62 -0.71 9.62
N ARG A 110 1.75 0.00 9.40
CA ARG A 110 3.08 -0.50 9.79
C ARG A 110 3.17 -0.68 11.31
N GLY A 111 3.73 -1.81 11.74
CA GLY A 111 3.87 -2.15 13.16
C GLY A 111 2.57 -2.45 13.89
N LYS A 112 1.43 -2.47 13.17
CA LYS A 112 0.12 -2.88 13.68
C LYS A 112 -0.38 -4.06 12.85
N GLY A 113 -1.16 -4.93 13.47
CA GLY A 113 -1.65 -6.13 12.80
C GLY A 113 -2.67 -6.85 13.66
N THR A 114 -3.02 -8.07 13.27
CA THR A 114 -4.02 -8.91 13.93
C THR A 114 -3.74 -9.08 15.43
N ASP A 115 -2.46 -9.30 15.81
CA ASP A 115 -2.09 -9.49 17.21
C ASP A 115 -2.39 -8.27 18.08
N LEU A 116 -2.13 -7.07 17.55
CA LEU A 116 -2.47 -5.84 18.27
C LEU A 116 -3.98 -5.64 18.36
N GLY A 117 -4.70 -5.99 17.28
CA GLY A 117 -6.17 -5.98 17.27
C GLY A 117 -6.75 -6.88 18.35
N ILE A 118 -6.26 -8.12 18.46
CA ILE A 118 -6.68 -9.07 19.49
C ILE A 118 -6.39 -8.52 20.89
N ARG A 119 -5.22 -7.89 21.11
CA ARG A 119 -4.91 -7.26 22.43
C ARG A 119 -5.88 -6.14 22.78
N TYR A 120 -6.27 -5.32 21.82
CA TYR A 120 -7.28 -4.29 22.04
C TYR A 120 -8.63 -4.89 22.39
N ILE A 121 -9.09 -5.89 21.65
CA ILE A 121 -10.35 -6.58 21.92
C ILE A 121 -10.33 -7.18 23.34
N LYS A 122 -9.29 -7.92 23.71
CA LYS A 122 -9.14 -8.49 25.05
C LYS A 122 -9.21 -7.42 26.15
N LYS A 123 -8.52 -6.29 25.95
CA LYS A 123 -8.56 -5.18 26.90
C LYS A 123 -9.96 -4.60 27.07
N TYR A 124 -10.71 -4.43 25.96
CA TYR A 124 -12.08 -3.92 26.02
C TYR A 124 -13.04 -4.90 26.68
N ILE A 125 -12.95 -6.19 26.34
CA ILE A 125 -13.75 -7.24 26.98
C ILE A 125 -13.52 -7.22 28.51
N HIS A 126 -12.26 -7.12 28.94
CA HIS A 126 -11.93 -7.10 30.37
C HIS A 126 -12.53 -5.87 31.06
N SER A 127 -12.39 -4.69 30.47
CA SER A 127 -12.96 -3.46 31.02
C SER A 127 -14.49 -3.44 31.04
N LEU A 128 -15.13 -4.14 30.10
CA LEU A 128 -16.58 -4.26 30.08
C LEU A 128 -17.08 -5.26 31.12
N LYS A 129 -16.36 -6.39 31.34
CA LYS A 129 -16.71 -7.37 32.40
C LYS A 129 -16.65 -6.76 33.79
N GLU A 130 -15.72 -5.84 34.06
CA GLU A 130 -15.65 -5.12 35.33
C GLU A 130 -16.83 -4.14 35.54
N LYS A 131 -17.40 -3.65 34.44
CA LYS A 131 -18.42 -2.60 34.49
C LYS A 131 -19.84 -3.08 34.29
N TYR A 132 -20.01 -4.21 33.59
CA TYR A 132 -21.32 -4.77 33.22
C TYR A 132 -21.27 -6.30 33.30
N ASP A 133 -22.37 -6.91 33.77
CA ASP A 133 -22.60 -8.36 33.65
C ASP A 133 -22.94 -8.69 32.19
N THR A 134 -21.91 -8.89 31.38
CA THR A 134 -22.07 -9.10 29.93
C THR A 134 -21.84 -10.55 29.60
N PHE A 135 -22.83 -11.17 28.94
CA PHE A 135 -22.71 -12.49 28.32
C PHE A 135 -22.15 -12.33 26.90
N PHE A 136 -21.01 -12.95 26.64
CA PHE A 136 -20.48 -13.06 25.28
C PHE A 136 -20.87 -14.41 24.72
N PHE A 137 -21.56 -14.43 23.58
CA PHE A 137 -21.78 -15.65 22.83
C PHE A 137 -20.49 -16.02 22.10
N GLU A 138 -19.96 -17.22 22.37
CA GLU A 138 -18.95 -17.84 21.51
C GLU A 138 -19.64 -18.24 20.20
N MET A 139 -19.17 -17.70 19.06
CA MET A 139 -19.54 -18.16 17.73
C MET A 139 -18.43 -19.03 17.16
#